data_0e88532ed382bc287afb374adc5c9f70
#
_entry.id   0e88532ed382bc287afb374adc5c9f70
#
_cell.length_a   1.000
_cell.length_b   1.000
_cell.length_c   1.000
_cell.angle_alpha   90.00
_cell.angle_beta   90.00
_cell.angle_gamma   90.00
#
_symmetry.space_group_name_H-M   'P 1'
#
loop_
_entity.id
_entity.type
_entity.pdbx_description
1 polymer ?
#
loop_
_entity_poly.entity_id
_entity_poly.type
_entity_poly.pdbx_seq_one_letter_code
_entity_poly.pdbx_strand_id
1 'polypeptide(L)'
;MNIKRNNNRSIAIRLDKTFIDMKIIIILILCATFSLQAQELTYEQDIIAQTILGEARGEGKAGMYAVACVIKRRIELKSYPNTATKVCLERSQFDYWTKRSSVQWDDQNRANVRNLLRANTPPVRYAKMLAVNIDKIDLSFIKNADHYCHVNINNYWTKDQTPVKIIGKHKFYKLR
;
A
#
# COMPACT_ATOMS: atom_id res chain seq x y z
N MET A 1 -37.97 -0.76 66.35
CA MET A 1 -36.53 -0.40 66.15
C MET A 1 -35.95 -1.30 65.04
N ASN A 2 -36.16 -0.94 63.76
CA ASN A 2 -35.58 -1.71 62.61
C ASN A 2 -35.80 -1.01 61.28
N ILE A 3 -35.26 0.20 61.04
CA ILE A 3 -35.36 0.89 59.75
C ILE A 3 -34.02 1.50 59.27
N LYS A 4 -32.89 1.25 59.89
CA LYS A 4 -31.60 1.89 59.49
C LYS A 4 -30.60 0.98 58.73
N ARG A 5 -30.85 -0.29 58.53
CA ARG A 5 -29.85 -1.20 57.85
C ARG A 5 -29.96 -1.32 56.34
N ASN A 6 -31.06 -0.94 55.70
CA ASN A 6 -31.25 -1.17 54.26
C ASN A 6 -30.68 -0.09 53.33
N ASN A 7 -30.48 1.15 53.81
CA ASN A 7 -30.02 2.24 52.95
C ASN A 7 -28.52 2.16 52.63
N ASN A 8 -27.70 1.63 53.54
CA ASN A 8 -26.24 1.56 53.31
C ASN A 8 -25.82 0.50 52.28
N ARG A 9 -26.57 -0.63 52.16
CA ARG A 9 -26.28 -1.67 51.14
C ARG A 9 -26.64 -1.20 49.73
N SER A 10 -27.73 -0.45 49.56
CA SER A 10 -28.15 0.10 48.27
C SER A 10 -27.18 1.15 47.73
N ILE A 11 -26.60 1.99 48.61
CA ILE A 11 -25.62 3.00 48.25
C ILE A 11 -24.27 2.34 47.87
N ALA A 12 -23.81 1.36 48.63
CA ALA A 12 -22.55 0.63 48.35
C ALA A 12 -22.62 -0.09 47.01
N ILE A 13 -23.71 -0.79 46.69
CA ILE A 13 -23.91 -1.50 45.39
C ILE A 13 -23.97 -0.49 44.23
N ARG A 14 -24.54 0.69 44.41
CA ARG A 14 -24.59 1.76 43.39
C ARG A 14 -23.21 2.36 43.13
N LEU A 15 -22.40 2.57 44.16
CA LEU A 15 -21.03 3.10 44.01
C LEU A 15 -20.12 2.11 43.29
N ASP A 16 -20.21 0.79 43.61
CA ASP A 16 -19.43 -0.23 42.90
C ASP A 16 -19.78 -0.33 41.45
N LYS A 17 -21.04 -0.25 41.06
CA LYS A 17 -21.49 -0.30 39.70
C LYS A 17 -21.01 0.91 38.89
N THR A 18 -21.09 2.12 39.39
CA THR A 18 -20.57 3.32 38.74
C THR A 18 -19.05 3.31 38.58
N PHE A 19 -18.32 2.73 39.53
CA PHE A 19 -16.86 2.57 39.44
C PHE A 19 -16.44 1.55 38.38
N ILE A 20 -17.21 0.48 38.22
CA ILE A 20 -17.00 -0.52 37.18
C ILE A 20 -17.30 0.09 35.80
N ASP A 21 -18.41 0.81 35.66
CA ASP A 21 -18.79 1.47 34.41
C ASP A 21 -17.75 2.52 33.98
N MET A 22 -17.20 3.31 34.91
CA MET A 22 -16.11 4.25 34.63
C MET A 22 -14.84 3.57 34.17
N LYS A 23 -14.44 2.45 34.77
CA LYS A 23 -13.25 1.70 34.37
C LYS A 23 -13.42 1.12 32.93
N ILE A 24 -14.60 0.61 32.60
CA ILE A 24 -14.91 0.13 31.26
C ILE A 24 -14.85 1.24 30.23
N ILE A 25 -15.40 2.42 30.54
CA ILE A 25 -15.36 3.59 29.65
C ILE A 25 -13.90 4.05 29.43
N ILE A 26 -13.07 4.09 30.47
CA ILE A 26 -11.65 4.46 30.35
C ILE A 26 -10.89 3.44 29.49
N ILE A 27 -11.14 2.15 29.66
CA ILE A 27 -10.53 1.10 28.83
C ILE A 27 -10.95 1.23 27.37
N LEU A 28 -12.24 1.51 27.10
CA LEU A 28 -12.75 1.72 25.75
C LEU A 28 -12.14 2.96 25.09
N ILE A 29 -11.96 4.06 25.83
CA ILE A 29 -11.30 5.28 25.36
C ILE A 29 -9.81 4.99 25.07
N LEU A 30 -9.11 4.29 25.96
CA LEU A 30 -7.71 3.89 25.76
C LEU A 30 -7.55 2.95 24.54
N CYS A 31 -8.44 2.00 24.33
CA CYS A 31 -8.45 1.15 23.15
C CYS A 31 -8.75 1.94 21.87
N ALA A 32 -9.65 2.91 21.91
CA ALA A 32 -9.99 3.77 20.77
C ALA A 32 -8.82 4.69 20.36
N THR A 33 -8.06 5.21 21.31
CA THR A 33 -6.88 6.05 21.04
C THR A 33 -5.71 5.25 20.44
N PHE A 34 -5.59 3.98 20.79
CA PHE A 34 -4.54 3.11 20.24
C PHE A 34 -4.76 2.75 18.76
N SER A 35 -6.01 2.84 18.27
CA SER A 35 -6.37 2.46 16.89
C SER A 35 -6.19 3.58 15.86
N LEU A 36 -5.81 4.79 16.27
CA LEU A 36 -5.80 5.97 15.38
C LEU A 36 -4.40 6.40 14.91
N GLN A 37 -3.36 5.71 15.29
CA GLN A 37 -2.04 6.00 14.74
C GLN A 37 -1.97 5.42 13.33
N ALA A 38 -2.19 6.26 12.32
CA ALA A 38 -1.85 5.95 10.94
C ALA A 38 -0.34 5.64 10.93
N GLN A 39 0.02 4.37 10.80
CA GLN A 39 1.41 3.94 10.75
C GLN A 39 2.10 4.69 9.61
N GLU A 40 3.07 5.54 9.93
CA GLU A 40 3.88 6.21 8.93
C GLU A 40 4.65 5.15 8.13
N LEU A 41 4.67 5.33 6.81
CA LEU A 41 5.42 4.44 5.93
C LEU A 41 6.92 4.64 6.16
N THR A 42 7.68 3.56 6.14
CA THR A 42 9.13 3.67 6.00
C THR A 42 9.49 4.30 4.66
N TYR A 43 10.71 4.81 4.51
CA TYR A 43 11.19 5.36 3.24
C TYR A 43 11.00 4.38 2.07
N GLU A 44 11.34 3.11 2.28
CA GLU A 44 11.16 2.06 1.25
C GLU A 44 9.69 1.85 0.89
N GLN A 45 8.82 1.76 1.88
CA GLN A 45 7.37 1.62 1.66
C GLN A 45 6.78 2.84 0.94
N ASP A 46 7.28 4.04 1.24
CA ASP A 46 6.85 5.25 0.55
C ASP A 46 7.27 5.24 -0.93
N ILE A 47 8.49 4.84 -1.25
CA ILE A 47 8.95 4.66 -2.63
C ILE A 47 8.11 3.61 -3.38
N ILE A 48 7.82 2.46 -2.77
CA ILE A 48 6.95 1.44 -3.37
C ILE A 48 5.56 2.01 -3.64
N ALA A 49 4.94 2.67 -2.66
CA ALA A 49 3.60 3.24 -2.81
C ALA A 49 3.54 4.30 -3.91
N GLN A 50 4.55 5.18 -3.99
CA GLN A 50 4.68 6.17 -5.07
C GLN A 50 4.79 5.50 -6.43
N THR A 51 5.62 4.46 -6.55
CA THR A 51 5.79 3.70 -7.80
C THR A 51 4.47 3.10 -8.25
N ILE A 52 3.76 2.38 -7.36
CA ILE A 52 2.47 1.76 -7.67
C ILE A 52 1.43 2.80 -8.13
N LEU A 53 1.35 3.94 -7.43
CA LEU A 53 0.42 5.02 -7.80
C LEU A 53 0.82 5.70 -9.10
N GLY A 54 2.09 5.98 -9.30
CA GLY A 54 2.62 6.61 -10.50
C GLY A 54 2.33 5.79 -11.75
N GLU A 55 2.55 4.48 -11.66
CA GLU A 55 2.43 3.54 -12.78
C GLU A 55 1.00 3.07 -13.05
N ALA A 56 0.19 2.87 -12.01
CA ALA A 56 -1.04 2.09 -12.16
C ALA A 56 -2.29 2.63 -11.45
N ARG A 57 -2.30 3.86 -10.91
CA ARG A 57 -3.51 4.40 -10.26
C ARG A 57 -4.75 4.42 -11.16
N GLY A 58 -4.55 4.60 -12.46
CA GLY A 58 -5.62 4.60 -13.47
C GLY A 58 -6.11 3.22 -13.88
N GLU A 59 -5.38 2.16 -13.52
CA GLU A 59 -5.68 0.76 -13.88
C GLU A 59 -6.46 0.01 -12.80
N GLY A 60 -6.89 0.72 -11.75
CA GLY A 60 -7.62 0.16 -10.62
C GLY A 60 -6.79 -0.79 -9.75
N LYS A 61 -7.47 -1.52 -8.85
CA LYS A 61 -6.79 -2.40 -7.89
C LYS A 61 -5.98 -3.51 -8.56
N ALA A 62 -6.50 -4.11 -9.64
CA ALA A 62 -5.82 -5.20 -10.33
C ALA A 62 -4.50 -4.73 -10.97
N GLY A 63 -4.50 -3.55 -11.61
CA GLY A 63 -3.28 -2.96 -12.19
C GLY A 63 -2.25 -2.60 -11.13
N MET A 64 -2.69 -1.96 -10.03
CA MET A 64 -1.80 -1.63 -8.91
C MET A 64 -1.19 -2.90 -8.27
N TYR A 65 -1.98 -3.96 -8.08
CA TYR A 65 -1.49 -5.24 -7.57
C TYR A 65 -0.46 -5.87 -8.53
N ALA A 66 -0.71 -5.80 -9.83
CA ALA A 66 0.20 -6.34 -10.83
C ALA A 66 1.56 -5.61 -10.84
N VAL A 67 1.58 -4.28 -10.70
CA VAL A 67 2.83 -3.52 -10.55
C VAL A 67 3.56 -3.92 -9.26
N ALA A 68 2.86 -4.10 -8.13
CA ALA A 68 3.44 -4.61 -6.89
C ALA A 68 4.07 -6.00 -7.09
N CYS A 69 3.41 -6.90 -7.84
CA CYS A 69 3.98 -8.20 -8.19
C CYS A 69 5.30 -8.06 -8.97
N VAL A 70 5.39 -7.15 -9.96
CA VAL A 70 6.62 -6.93 -10.72
C VAL A 70 7.73 -6.41 -9.80
N ILE A 71 7.45 -5.48 -8.90
CA ILE A 71 8.43 -4.99 -7.93
C ILE A 71 8.97 -6.16 -7.10
N LYS A 72 8.09 -6.94 -6.47
CA LYS A 72 8.48 -8.11 -5.67
C LYS A 72 9.27 -9.12 -6.50
N ARG A 73 8.79 -9.46 -7.70
CA ARG A 73 9.48 -10.43 -8.57
C ARG A 73 10.90 -9.99 -8.88
N ARG A 74 11.12 -8.71 -9.16
CA ARG A 74 12.46 -8.17 -9.43
C ARG A 74 13.36 -8.25 -8.21
N ILE A 75 12.88 -8.01 -7.00
CA ILE A 75 13.65 -8.17 -5.76
C ILE A 75 14.14 -9.61 -5.58
N GLU A 76 13.33 -10.60 -5.96
CA GLU A 76 13.66 -12.03 -5.84
C GLU A 76 14.64 -12.52 -6.93
N LEU A 77 14.75 -11.80 -8.04
CA LEU A 77 15.63 -12.18 -9.15
C LEU A 77 17.05 -11.65 -8.92
N LYS A 78 18.06 -12.53 -8.99
CA LYS A 78 19.48 -12.16 -8.83
C LYS A 78 19.98 -11.14 -9.87
N SER A 79 19.29 -10.98 -10.98
CA SER A 79 19.61 -10.02 -12.05
C SER A 79 19.14 -8.60 -11.78
N TYR A 80 18.43 -8.36 -10.68
CA TYR A 80 17.98 -7.07 -10.22
C TYR A 80 18.55 -6.74 -8.84
N PRO A 81 18.48 -5.47 -8.41
CA PRO A 81 18.84 -5.10 -7.05
C PRO A 81 17.98 -5.84 -6.01
N ASN A 82 18.56 -6.12 -4.85
CA ASN A 82 17.95 -6.92 -3.78
C ASN A 82 17.09 -6.12 -2.79
N THR A 83 16.80 -4.84 -3.06
CA THR A 83 15.91 -4.02 -2.23
C THR A 83 14.85 -3.35 -3.10
N ALA A 84 13.66 -3.17 -2.56
CA ALA A 84 12.56 -2.54 -3.29
C ALA A 84 12.90 -1.11 -3.71
N THR A 85 13.55 -0.34 -2.83
CA THR A 85 14.01 1.02 -3.16
C THR A 85 14.90 1.04 -4.40
N LYS A 86 15.92 0.18 -4.46
CA LYS A 86 16.84 0.12 -5.60
C LYS A 86 16.15 -0.36 -6.87
N VAL A 87 15.24 -1.36 -6.78
CA VAL A 87 14.44 -1.84 -7.90
C VAL A 87 13.54 -0.73 -8.46
N CYS A 88 12.85 0.01 -7.58
CA CYS A 88 11.95 1.09 -8.00
C CYS A 88 12.69 2.28 -8.63
N LEU A 89 13.84 2.65 -8.07
CA LEU A 89 14.61 3.81 -8.49
C LEU A 89 15.63 3.52 -9.59
N GLU A 90 15.75 2.27 -10.02
CA GLU A 90 16.68 1.89 -11.08
C GLU A 90 16.30 2.57 -12.40
N ARG A 91 17.32 3.08 -13.09
CA ARG A 91 17.14 3.86 -14.32
C ARG A 91 16.33 3.09 -15.36
N SER A 92 15.31 3.73 -15.91
CA SER A 92 14.47 3.21 -17.01
C SER A 92 13.65 1.95 -16.65
N GLN A 93 13.49 1.62 -15.37
CA GLN A 93 12.67 0.47 -14.96
C GLN A 93 11.20 0.83 -14.73
N PHE A 94 10.95 2.03 -14.23
CA PHE A 94 9.59 2.55 -14.04
C PHE A 94 9.49 3.95 -14.61
N ASP A 95 8.50 4.17 -15.47
CA ASP A 95 8.28 5.45 -16.16
C ASP A 95 8.08 6.61 -15.18
N TYR A 96 7.45 6.33 -14.04
CA TYR A 96 7.25 7.31 -12.97
C TYR A 96 8.55 7.96 -12.49
N TRP A 97 9.65 7.21 -12.44
CA TRP A 97 10.96 7.71 -11.99
C TRP A 97 11.87 8.15 -13.15
N THR A 98 11.53 7.75 -14.38
CA THR A 98 12.34 8.07 -15.56
C THR A 98 12.12 9.52 -15.97
N LYS A 99 13.20 10.29 -16.12
CA LYS A 99 13.14 11.64 -16.69
C LYS A 99 12.85 11.55 -18.19
N ARG A 100 11.70 12.10 -18.61
CA ARG A 100 11.36 12.27 -20.02
C ARG A 100 11.89 13.62 -20.52
N SER A 101 11.66 13.92 -21.81
CA SER A 101 12.19 15.10 -22.51
C SER A 101 11.73 16.46 -21.93
N SER A 102 10.70 16.51 -21.10
CA SER A 102 10.30 17.71 -20.38
C SER A 102 10.42 17.52 -18.87
N VAL A 103 11.48 18.06 -18.30
CA VAL A 103 11.80 18.02 -16.86
C VAL A 103 10.62 18.55 -16.02
N GLN A 104 9.94 19.60 -16.51
CA GLN A 104 8.83 20.24 -15.81
C GLN A 104 7.62 19.30 -15.64
N TRP A 105 7.29 18.51 -16.66
CA TRP A 105 6.18 17.54 -16.60
C TRP A 105 6.45 16.43 -15.59
N ASP A 106 7.66 15.89 -15.59
CA ASP A 106 8.04 14.80 -14.68
C ASP A 106 8.05 15.24 -13.22
N ASP A 107 8.56 16.44 -12.93
CA ASP A 107 8.58 16.99 -11.57
C ASP A 107 7.16 17.30 -11.08
N GLN A 108 6.29 17.82 -11.95
CA GLN A 108 4.88 18.07 -11.62
C GLN A 108 4.15 16.76 -11.34
N ASN A 109 4.35 15.72 -12.14
CA ASN A 109 3.72 14.41 -11.92
C ASN A 109 4.17 13.79 -10.60
N ARG A 110 5.47 13.84 -10.27
CA ARG A 110 5.99 13.38 -8.98
C ARG A 110 5.45 14.19 -7.80
N ALA A 111 5.37 15.51 -7.93
CA ALA A 111 4.75 16.36 -6.93
C ALA A 111 3.28 16.01 -6.70
N ASN A 112 2.53 15.77 -7.78
CA ASN A 112 1.13 15.35 -7.70
C ASN A 112 0.96 14.01 -7.00
N VAL A 113 1.79 13.00 -7.30
CA VAL A 113 1.74 11.69 -6.63
C VAL A 113 2.11 11.79 -5.16
N ARG A 114 3.14 12.57 -4.79
CA ARG A 114 3.47 12.83 -3.37
C ARG A 114 2.34 13.52 -2.63
N ASN A 115 1.67 14.48 -3.26
CA ASN A 115 0.52 15.15 -2.68
C ASN A 115 -0.68 14.20 -2.53
N LEU A 116 -0.89 13.30 -3.51
CA LEU A 116 -1.92 12.26 -3.44
C LEU A 116 -1.67 11.30 -2.25
N LEU A 117 -0.42 10.94 -1.95
CA LEU A 117 -0.11 10.07 -0.82
C LEU A 117 -0.53 10.65 0.54
N ARG A 118 -0.64 11.98 0.65
CA ARG A 118 -1.19 12.66 1.84
C ARG A 118 -2.71 12.56 1.94
N ALA A 119 -3.39 12.32 0.82
CA ALA A 119 -4.84 12.13 0.79
C ALA A 119 -5.21 10.72 1.26
N ASN A 120 -6.40 10.58 1.88
CA ASN A 120 -6.91 9.27 2.32
C ASN A 120 -7.92 8.70 1.31
N THR A 121 -7.55 8.66 0.03
CA THR A 121 -8.40 8.11 -1.03
C THR A 121 -8.27 6.59 -1.13
N PRO A 122 -9.28 5.87 -1.68
CA PRO A 122 -9.20 4.42 -1.82
C PRO A 122 -7.97 3.90 -2.59
N PRO A 123 -7.54 4.51 -3.73
CA PRO A 123 -6.31 4.09 -4.40
C PRO A 123 -5.06 4.28 -3.55
N VAL A 124 -4.97 5.38 -2.79
CA VAL A 124 -3.83 5.66 -1.90
C VAL A 124 -3.75 4.65 -0.77
N ARG A 125 -4.89 4.37 -0.09
CA ARG A 125 -4.93 3.34 0.96
C ARG A 125 -4.50 1.98 0.42
N TYR A 126 -4.94 1.64 -0.79
CA TYR A 126 -4.59 0.37 -1.41
C TYR A 126 -3.10 0.30 -1.77
N ALA A 127 -2.52 1.34 -2.36
CA ALA A 127 -1.08 1.39 -2.65
C ALA A 127 -0.23 1.29 -1.37
N LYS A 128 -0.60 2.01 -0.31
CA LYS A 128 0.07 1.90 1.01
C LYS A 128 -0.01 0.48 1.58
N MET A 129 -1.18 -0.14 1.52
CA MET A 129 -1.39 -1.52 1.97
C MET A 129 -0.50 -2.50 1.19
N LEU A 130 -0.39 -2.36 -0.13
CA LEU A 130 0.49 -3.18 -0.96
C LEU A 130 1.97 -2.96 -0.60
N ALA A 131 2.38 -1.71 -0.38
CA ALA A 131 3.76 -1.38 0.00
C ALA A 131 4.16 -1.98 1.35
N VAL A 132 3.29 -1.90 2.36
CA VAL A 132 3.51 -2.50 3.69
C VAL A 132 3.58 -4.03 3.63
N ASN A 133 2.85 -4.65 2.70
CA ASN A 133 2.75 -6.11 2.57
C ASN A 133 3.48 -6.63 1.31
N ILE A 134 4.50 -5.95 0.83
CA ILE A 134 5.19 -6.32 -0.42
C ILE A 134 5.68 -7.77 -0.41
N ASP A 135 6.18 -8.25 0.72
CA ASP A 135 6.68 -9.61 0.90
C ASP A 135 5.58 -10.68 0.83
N LYS A 136 4.31 -10.30 1.03
CA LYS A 136 3.16 -11.21 1.02
C LYS A 136 2.42 -11.23 -0.32
N ILE A 137 2.88 -10.49 -1.32
CA ILE A 137 2.26 -10.43 -2.65
C ILE A 137 2.38 -11.80 -3.34
N ASP A 138 1.26 -12.28 -3.89
CA ASP A 138 1.24 -13.52 -4.67
C ASP A 138 1.63 -13.28 -6.13
N LEU A 139 2.80 -13.78 -6.52
CA LEU A 139 3.35 -13.62 -7.87
C LEU A 139 2.60 -14.44 -8.92
N SER A 140 1.83 -15.46 -8.52
CA SER A 140 1.02 -16.26 -9.45
C SER A 140 -0.03 -15.41 -10.16
N PHE A 141 -0.45 -14.30 -9.54
CA PHE A 141 -1.40 -13.36 -10.11
C PHE A 141 -0.99 -12.84 -11.49
N ILE A 142 0.30 -12.61 -11.71
CA ILE A 142 0.88 -12.21 -13.01
C ILE A 142 1.75 -13.30 -13.63
N LYS A 143 1.59 -14.58 -13.22
CA LYS A 143 2.36 -15.72 -13.69
C LYS A 143 3.89 -15.51 -13.61
N ASN A 144 4.34 -14.88 -12.52
CA ASN A 144 5.75 -14.53 -12.28
C ASN A 144 6.37 -13.61 -13.35
N ALA A 145 5.58 -12.74 -13.97
CA ALA A 145 6.10 -11.73 -14.89
C ALA A 145 7.06 -10.78 -14.18
N ASP A 146 8.11 -10.35 -14.90
CA ASP A 146 9.13 -9.42 -14.42
C ASP A 146 9.22 -8.15 -15.27
N HIS A 147 8.50 -8.11 -16.39
CA HIS A 147 8.40 -6.96 -17.29
C HIS A 147 6.94 -6.65 -17.63
N TYR A 148 6.68 -5.40 -17.93
CA TYR A 148 5.41 -4.98 -18.51
C TYR A 148 5.59 -3.75 -19.43
N CYS A 149 4.65 -3.54 -20.33
CA CYS A 149 4.53 -2.33 -21.12
C CYS A 149 3.06 -2.05 -21.42
N HIS A 150 2.77 -0.83 -21.88
CA HIS A 150 1.44 -0.47 -22.34
C HIS A 150 1.02 -1.31 -23.55
N VAL A 151 -0.27 -1.66 -23.68
CA VAL A 151 -0.80 -2.54 -24.73
C VAL A 151 -0.48 -2.04 -26.16
N ASN A 152 -0.39 -0.72 -26.34
CA ASN A 152 -0.10 -0.09 -27.64
C ASN A 152 1.40 0.11 -27.88
N ILE A 153 2.29 -0.35 -26.97
CA ILE A 153 3.74 -0.20 -27.12
C ILE A 153 4.35 -1.56 -27.46
N ASN A 154 5.20 -1.58 -28.47
CA ASN A 154 6.04 -2.72 -28.81
C ASN A 154 7.50 -2.31 -28.58
N ASN A 155 8.02 -2.66 -27.42
CA ASN A 155 9.44 -2.51 -27.12
C ASN A 155 10.27 -3.56 -27.87
N TYR A 156 11.56 -3.29 -28.08
CA TYR A 156 12.48 -4.24 -28.73
C TYR A 156 12.52 -5.60 -28.01
N TRP A 157 12.40 -5.61 -26.67
CA TRP A 157 12.41 -6.81 -25.85
C TRP A 157 11.07 -7.58 -25.88
N THR A 158 10.00 -7.03 -26.48
CA THR A 158 8.72 -7.75 -26.69
C THR A 158 8.70 -8.50 -28.01
N LYS A 159 9.71 -8.32 -28.87
CA LYS A 159 9.79 -9.03 -30.15
C LYS A 159 9.83 -10.54 -29.87
N ASP A 160 8.97 -11.26 -30.58
CA ASP A 160 8.83 -12.72 -30.48
C ASP A 160 8.40 -13.22 -29.08
N GLN A 161 7.91 -12.31 -28.21
CA GLN A 161 7.41 -12.65 -26.87
C GLN A 161 5.88 -12.61 -26.83
N THR A 162 5.29 -13.59 -26.16
CA THR A 162 3.86 -13.60 -25.86
C THR A 162 3.64 -13.11 -24.42
N PRO A 163 2.75 -12.12 -24.18
CA PRO A 163 2.45 -11.70 -22.84
C PRO A 163 1.78 -12.84 -22.06
N VAL A 164 2.25 -13.08 -20.84
CA VAL A 164 1.67 -14.10 -19.95
C VAL A 164 0.36 -13.65 -19.34
N LYS A 165 0.12 -12.33 -19.27
CA LYS A 165 -1.11 -11.72 -18.78
C LYS A 165 -1.31 -10.31 -19.34
N ILE A 166 -2.58 -9.90 -19.48
CA ILE A 166 -2.97 -8.54 -19.80
C ILE A 166 -3.92 -8.07 -18.69
N ILE A 167 -3.65 -6.89 -18.11
CA ILE A 167 -4.48 -6.28 -17.07
C ILE A 167 -4.60 -4.80 -17.41
N GLY A 168 -5.84 -4.33 -17.62
CA GLY A 168 -6.10 -2.97 -18.06
C GLY A 168 -5.31 -2.64 -19.33
N LYS A 169 -4.51 -1.59 -19.28
CA LYS A 169 -3.68 -1.15 -20.42
C LYS A 169 -2.24 -1.70 -20.39
N HIS A 170 -1.95 -2.73 -19.57
CA HIS A 170 -0.62 -3.31 -19.44
C HIS A 170 -0.56 -4.76 -19.92
N LYS A 171 0.46 -5.08 -20.72
CA LYS A 171 0.87 -6.43 -21.09
C LYS A 171 2.05 -6.85 -20.21
N PHE A 172 1.94 -8.00 -19.55
CA PHE A 172 2.95 -8.55 -18.64
C PHE A 172 3.70 -9.70 -19.30
N TYR A 173 5.02 -9.74 -19.11
CA TYR A 173 5.92 -10.71 -19.71
C TYR A 173 6.82 -11.33 -18.66
N LYS A 174 7.11 -12.62 -18.83
CA LYS A 174 8.12 -13.35 -18.05
C LYS A 174 9.34 -13.55 -18.94
N LEU A 175 10.36 -12.74 -18.73
CA LEU A 175 11.60 -12.79 -19.52
C LEU A 175 12.75 -13.49 -18.77
N ARG A 176 12.60 -13.69 -17.44
CA ARG A 176 13.64 -14.27 -16.56
C ARG A 176 13.04 -15.20 -15.51
#